data_a264b5ac04124f71e4774a31c3cb23c9
#
_entry.id   a264b5ac04124f71e4774a31c3cb23c9
#
_cell.length_a   1.000
_cell.length_b   1.000
_cell.length_c   1.000
_cell.angle_alpha   90.00
_cell.angle_beta   90.00
_cell.angle_gamma   90.00
#
_symmetry.space_group_name_H-M   'P 1'
#
loop_
_entity.id
_entity.type
_entity.pdbx_description
1 polymer ?
#
loop_
_entity_poly.entity_id
_entity_poly.type
_entity_poly.pdbx_seq_one_letter_code
_entity_poly.pdbx_strand_id
1 'polypeptide(L)'
;MRILKLLKQLSNDFSSIPSEAKNFPGFYLSNFFKLLLDRKIKTIGYIWHFFFRNKVYDEKLLRVGNYKIFPNNISKDSIIYSCGIAKDISFDEAISKKFNCDVFMFDPTEESKKFMATVENPKLKFFNI
;
A
#
# COMPACT_ATOMS: atom_id res chain seq x y z
N MET A 1 -27.16 26.04 9.15
CA MET A 1 -27.55 25.61 10.52
C MET A 1 -27.20 24.15 10.86
N ARG A 2 -27.31 23.16 9.98
CA ARG A 2 -26.95 21.74 10.23
C ARG A 2 -25.46 21.49 10.41
N ILE A 3 -24.59 22.13 9.64
CA ILE A 3 -23.11 21.93 9.68
C ILE A 3 -22.51 22.41 11.01
N LEU A 4 -22.94 23.55 11.52
CA LEU A 4 -22.48 24.07 12.82
C LEU A 4 -22.88 23.17 14.01
N LYS A 5 -24.06 22.53 13.95
CA LYS A 5 -24.48 21.53 14.94
C LYS A 5 -23.59 20.27 14.89
N LEU A 6 -23.20 19.86 13.70
CA LEU A 6 -22.30 18.70 13.49
C LEU A 6 -20.88 18.98 13.99
N LEU A 7 -20.34 20.16 13.71
CA LEU A 7 -19.01 20.58 14.18
C LEU A 7 -18.94 20.69 15.70
N LYS A 8 -20.01 21.23 16.33
CA LYS A 8 -20.12 21.28 17.80
C LYS A 8 -20.21 19.90 18.44
N GLN A 9 -20.89 18.96 17.81
CA GLN A 9 -21.02 17.60 18.29
C GLN A 9 -19.71 16.81 18.13
N LEU A 10 -18.96 17.02 17.02
CA LEU A 10 -17.62 16.50 16.80
C LEU A 10 -16.63 17.04 17.83
N SER A 11 -16.71 18.33 18.19
CA SER A 11 -15.89 18.96 19.22
C SER A 11 -16.13 18.34 20.61
N ASN A 12 -17.39 18.05 20.96
CA ASN A 12 -17.74 17.43 22.23
C ASN A 12 -17.29 15.97 22.30
N ASP A 13 -17.46 15.22 21.21
CA ASP A 13 -16.98 13.82 21.11
C ASP A 13 -15.44 13.74 21.23
N PHE A 14 -14.74 14.79 20.76
CA PHE A 14 -13.26 14.91 20.85
C PHE A 14 -12.78 15.24 22.27
N SER A 15 -13.55 16.00 23.04
CA SER A 15 -13.21 16.35 24.41
C SER A 15 -13.32 15.18 25.40
N SER A 16 -14.14 14.18 25.06
CA SER A 16 -14.32 12.96 25.88
C SER A 16 -13.21 11.92 25.75
N ILE A 17 -12.23 12.13 24.84
CA ILE A 17 -11.11 11.21 24.64
C ILE A 17 -10.06 11.42 25.76
N PRO A 18 -9.58 10.33 26.44
CA PRO A 18 -8.54 10.42 27.45
C PRO A 18 -7.26 11.11 26.92
N SER A 19 -6.63 11.93 27.73
CA SER A 19 -5.45 12.72 27.35
C SER A 19 -4.27 11.88 26.82
N GLU A 20 -4.10 10.68 27.37
CA GLU A 20 -3.05 9.73 27.01
C GLU A 20 -3.22 9.20 25.58
N ALA A 21 -4.46 9.01 25.13
CA ALA A 21 -4.76 8.58 23.77
C ALA A 21 -4.53 9.69 22.74
N LYS A 22 -4.50 10.95 23.17
CA LYS A 22 -4.29 12.12 22.30
C LYS A 22 -2.87 12.26 21.80
N ASN A 23 -1.90 11.57 22.39
CA ASN A 23 -0.48 11.65 22.03
C ASN A 23 -0.06 10.65 20.92
N PHE A 24 -0.97 9.80 20.44
CA PHE A 24 -0.70 8.86 19.35
C PHE A 24 -1.22 9.39 18.01
N PRO A 25 -0.37 9.77 17.05
CA PRO A 25 -0.81 10.28 15.75
C PRO A 25 -1.74 9.31 14.98
N GLY A 26 -1.49 8.00 15.09
CA GLY A 26 -2.33 6.96 14.47
C GLY A 26 -3.73 6.81 15.10
N PHE A 27 -3.88 7.16 16.38
CA PHE A 27 -5.15 7.09 17.08
C PHE A 27 -6.15 8.15 16.59
N TYR A 28 -5.69 9.35 16.28
CA TYR A 28 -6.53 10.41 15.73
C TYR A 28 -7.08 10.06 14.36
N LEU A 29 -6.23 9.51 13.47
CA LEU A 29 -6.67 9.10 12.14
C LEU A 29 -7.70 7.96 12.22
N SER A 30 -7.44 6.91 12.99
CA SER A 30 -8.31 5.74 13.06
C SER A 30 -9.68 6.05 13.69
N ASN A 31 -9.71 6.85 14.77
CA ASN A 31 -10.96 7.22 15.42
C ASN A 31 -11.74 8.29 14.67
N PHE A 32 -11.06 9.23 14.03
CA PHE A 32 -11.70 10.19 13.12
C PHE A 32 -12.38 9.49 11.96
N PHE A 33 -11.73 8.49 11.34
CA PHE A 33 -12.33 7.68 10.29
C PHE A 33 -13.46 6.79 10.80
N LYS A 34 -13.37 6.26 12.01
CA LYS A 34 -14.43 5.46 12.63
C LYS A 34 -15.68 6.29 12.91
N LEU A 35 -15.51 7.50 13.42
CA LEU A 35 -16.60 8.49 13.61
C LEU A 35 -17.26 8.92 12.29
N LEU A 36 -16.47 9.11 11.24
CA LEU A 36 -16.98 9.42 9.90
C LEU A 36 -17.77 8.26 9.29
N LEU A 37 -17.34 7.02 9.52
CA LEU A 37 -17.99 5.80 9.01
C LEU A 37 -19.32 5.52 9.73
N ASP A 38 -19.39 5.74 11.05
CA ASP A 38 -20.58 5.44 11.85
C ASP A 38 -21.74 6.42 11.62
N ARG A 39 -21.50 7.65 11.14
CA ARG A 39 -22.51 8.71 11.09
C ARG A 39 -22.96 9.17 9.70
N LYS A 40 -23.13 8.30 8.70
CA LYS A 40 -23.65 8.71 7.36
C LYS A 40 -22.81 9.81 6.64
N ILE A 41 -21.61 10.14 7.09
CA ILE A 41 -20.69 11.11 6.45
C ILE A 41 -19.70 10.37 5.53
N LYS A 42 -20.07 9.16 5.10
CA LYS A 42 -19.28 8.37 4.15
C LYS A 42 -18.84 9.18 2.91
N THR A 43 -19.72 10.04 2.42
CA THR A 43 -19.45 10.84 1.23
C THR A 43 -18.32 11.86 1.43
N ILE A 44 -18.22 12.51 2.59
CA ILE A 44 -17.16 13.49 2.87
C ILE A 44 -15.82 12.79 3.09
N GLY A 45 -15.82 11.63 3.76
CA GLY A 45 -14.64 10.80 3.92
C GLY A 45 -14.08 10.29 2.58
N TYR A 46 -14.95 9.87 1.66
CA TYR A 46 -14.56 9.49 0.29
C TYR A 46 -13.99 10.66 -0.51
N ILE A 47 -14.61 11.84 -0.43
CA ILE A 47 -14.16 13.06 -1.11
C ILE A 47 -12.79 13.47 -0.55
N TRP A 48 -12.62 13.49 0.77
CA TRP A 48 -11.35 13.83 1.42
C TRP A 48 -10.24 12.83 1.06
N HIS A 49 -10.54 11.53 1.12
CA HIS A 49 -9.64 10.48 0.73
C HIS A 49 -9.24 10.55 -0.76
N PHE A 50 -10.19 10.89 -1.63
CA PHE A 50 -9.94 11.06 -3.06
C PHE A 50 -9.04 12.27 -3.35
N PHE A 51 -9.32 13.42 -2.75
CA PHE A 51 -8.56 14.65 -3.03
C PHE A 51 -7.18 14.69 -2.37
N PHE A 52 -7.01 14.16 -1.17
CA PHE A 52 -5.76 14.27 -0.42
C PHE A 52 -4.86 13.05 -0.59
N ARG A 53 -5.39 11.85 -0.66
CA ARG A 53 -4.58 10.65 -0.83
C ARG A 53 -3.90 10.57 -2.20
N ASN A 54 -4.61 10.93 -3.26
CA ASN A 54 -4.07 10.81 -4.61
C ASN A 54 -2.99 11.87 -4.95
N LYS A 55 -3.05 13.06 -4.33
CA LYS A 55 -2.10 14.14 -4.65
C LYS A 55 -0.74 14.01 -3.95
N VAL A 56 -0.71 13.57 -2.69
CA VAL A 56 0.53 13.56 -1.89
C VAL A 56 1.40 12.35 -2.17
N TYR A 57 0.80 11.22 -2.59
CA TYR A 57 1.53 9.97 -2.78
C TYR A 57 1.91 9.69 -4.24
N ASP A 58 1.18 10.21 -5.22
CA ASP A 58 1.38 9.88 -6.64
C ASP A 58 2.71 10.44 -7.21
N GLU A 59 3.19 11.59 -6.71
CA GLU A 59 4.43 12.22 -7.20
C GLU A 59 5.71 11.48 -6.79
N LYS A 60 5.63 10.63 -5.76
CA LYS A 60 6.78 9.85 -5.26
C LYS A 60 6.75 8.38 -5.66
N LEU A 61 5.66 7.93 -6.26
CA LEU A 61 5.48 6.54 -6.65
C LEU A 61 5.99 6.29 -8.06
N LEU A 62 6.80 5.25 -8.17
CA LEU A 62 7.28 4.74 -9.44
C LEU A 62 6.41 3.58 -9.91
N ARG A 63 5.96 3.61 -11.16
CA ARG A 63 5.27 2.46 -11.74
C ARG A 63 6.27 1.42 -12.20
N VAL A 64 6.07 0.19 -11.71
CA VAL A 64 6.86 -1.00 -12.07
C VAL A 64 5.88 -2.14 -12.38
N GLY A 65 5.83 -2.55 -13.62
CA GLY A 65 4.78 -3.47 -14.10
C GLY A 65 3.38 -2.91 -13.82
N ASN A 66 2.55 -3.70 -13.17
CA ASN A 66 1.19 -3.34 -12.78
C ASN A 66 1.11 -2.64 -11.41
N TYR A 67 2.23 -2.46 -10.72
CA TYR A 67 2.30 -1.92 -9.36
C TYR A 67 2.91 -0.52 -9.32
N LYS A 68 2.57 0.21 -8.26
CA LYS A 68 3.22 1.48 -7.89
C LYS A 68 4.02 1.26 -6.61
N ILE A 69 5.29 1.60 -6.61
CA ILE A 69 6.22 1.42 -5.50
C ILE A 69 6.92 2.73 -5.12
N PHE A 70 7.44 2.79 -3.89
CA PHE A 70 8.36 3.84 -3.48
C PHE A 70 9.80 3.44 -3.84
N PRO A 71 10.46 4.13 -4.76
CA PRO A 71 11.79 3.73 -5.26
C PRO A 71 12.95 4.11 -4.34
N ASN A 72 12.72 4.92 -3.31
CA ASN A 72 13.75 5.71 -2.62
C ASN A 72 14.89 4.89 -2.01
N ASN A 73 14.69 3.59 -1.73
CA ASN A 73 15.70 2.74 -1.09
C ASN A 73 16.00 1.49 -1.91
N ILE A 74 15.59 1.44 -3.17
CA ILE A 74 15.87 0.28 -4.03
C ILE A 74 17.09 0.59 -4.90
N SER A 75 18.10 -0.27 -4.82
CA SER A 75 19.36 -0.19 -5.56
C SER A 75 19.68 -1.53 -6.23
N LYS A 76 20.79 -1.59 -6.95
CA LYS A 76 21.32 -2.83 -7.54
C LYS A 76 21.68 -3.90 -6.50
N ASP A 77 21.97 -3.48 -5.27
CA ASP A 77 22.36 -4.36 -4.17
C ASP A 77 21.15 -4.80 -3.31
N SER A 78 19.95 -4.34 -3.68
CA SER A 78 18.72 -4.73 -3.02
C SER A 78 18.32 -6.15 -3.39
N ILE A 79 17.74 -6.86 -2.43
CA ILE A 79 17.11 -8.17 -2.63
C ILE A 79 15.61 -8.00 -2.52
N ILE A 80 14.89 -8.43 -3.54
CA ILE A 80 13.43 -8.39 -3.57
C ILE A 80 12.90 -9.81 -3.32
N TYR A 81 11.92 -9.94 -2.44
CA TYR A 81 11.22 -11.19 -2.19
C TYR A 81 9.81 -11.09 -2.78
N SER A 82 9.45 -12.04 -3.65
CA SER A 82 8.16 -12.15 -4.30
C SER A 82 7.53 -13.50 -3.97
N CYS A 83 6.29 -13.49 -3.48
CA CYS A 83 5.57 -14.69 -3.08
C CYS A 83 4.26 -14.83 -3.83
N GLY A 84 3.94 -16.07 -4.27
CA GLY A 84 2.68 -16.35 -4.97
C GLY A 84 2.66 -15.79 -6.39
N ILE A 85 3.66 -16.14 -7.18
CA ILE A 85 3.85 -15.57 -8.54
C ILE A 85 2.89 -16.12 -9.59
N ALA A 86 2.34 -17.32 -9.38
CA ALA A 86 1.52 -18.05 -10.37
C ALA A 86 2.15 -18.02 -11.78
N LYS A 87 1.54 -17.31 -12.72
CA LYS A 87 2.05 -17.14 -14.11
C LYS A 87 2.30 -15.67 -14.46
N ASP A 88 2.21 -14.76 -13.52
CA ASP A 88 2.43 -13.32 -13.76
C ASP A 88 3.68 -12.84 -13.01
N ILE A 89 4.76 -12.71 -13.72
CA ILE A 89 6.05 -12.18 -13.24
C ILE A 89 6.35 -10.78 -13.80
N SER A 90 5.34 -10.10 -14.31
CA SER A 90 5.51 -8.77 -14.94
C SER A 90 6.11 -7.73 -14.00
N PHE A 91 5.78 -7.81 -12.71
CA PHE A 91 6.40 -6.97 -11.69
C PHE A 91 7.86 -7.36 -11.44
N ASP A 92 8.12 -8.66 -11.30
CA ASP A 92 9.44 -9.21 -10.96
C ASP A 92 10.47 -8.90 -12.07
N GLU A 93 10.06 -9.08 -13.32
CA GLU A 93 10.87 -8.68 -14.47
C GLU A 93 11.11 -7.17 -14.53
N ALA A 94 10.06 -6.38 -14.34
CA ALA A 94 10.14 -4.93 -14.45
C ALA A 94 11.03 -4.34 -13.33
N ILE A 95 10.93 -4.84 -12.08
CA ILE A 95 11.73 -4.34 -10.97
C ILE A 95 13.19 -4.77 -11.10
N SER A 96 13.43 -6.04 -11.46
CA SER A 96 14.77 -6.57 -11.72
C SER A 96 15.49 -5.79 -12.82
N LYS A 97 14.81 -5.56 -13.94
CA LYS A 97 15.35 -4.78 -15.07
C LYS A 97 15.63 -3.33 -14.70
N LYS A 98 14.71 -2.69 -13.95
CA LYS A 98 14.79 -1.27 -13.63
C LYS A 98 15.90 -0.92 -12.65
N PHE A 99 16.07 -1.75 -11.62
CA PHE A 99 17.06 -1.52 -10.55
C PHE A 99 18.30 -2.39 -10.68
N ASN A 100 18.32 -3.31 -11.64
CA ASN A 100 19.38 -4.31 -11.82
C ASN A 100 19.64 -5.14 -10.55
N CYS A 101 18.58 -5.43 -9.77
CA CYS A 101 18.61 -6.16 -8.51
C CYS A 101 18.13 -7.60 -8.67
N ASP A 102 18.48 -8.46 -7.69
CA ASP A 102 18.04 -9.84 -7.64
C ASP A 102 16.62 -9.94 -7.06
N VAL A 103 15.80 -10.82 -7.65
CA VAL A 103 14.45 -11.13 -7.18
C VAL A 103 14.37 -12.61 -6.82
N PHE A 104 14.04 -12.89 -5.56
CA PHE A 104 13.84 -14.23 -5.02
C PHE A 104 12.35 -14.53 -5.01
N MET A 105 11.92 -15.50 -5.77
CA MET A 105 10.52 -15.80 -6.07
C MET A 105 10.13 -17.12 -5.44
N PHE A 106 9.02 -17.15 -4.72
CA PHE A 106 8.55 -18.31 -3.97
C PHE A 106 7.13 -18.69 -4.35
N ASP A 107 6.93 -19.92 -4.78
CA ASP A 107 5.60 -20.45 -5.09
C ASP A 107 5.60 -21.98 -5.01
N PRO A 108 4.71 -22.62 -4.20
CA PRO A 108 4.69 -24.06 -4.04
C PRO A 108 4.01 -24.81 -5.18
N THR A 109 3.40 -24.14 -6.15
CA THR A 109 2.59 -24.77 -7.18
C THR A 109 3.42 -25.36 -8.31
N GLU A 110 3.04 -26.54 -8.78
CA GLU A 110 3.66 -27.17 -9.96
C GLU A 110 3.44 -26.34 -11.25
N GLU A 111 2.39 -25.51 -11.26
CA GLU A 111 2.09 -24.63 -12.36
C GLU A 111 3.14 -23.52 -12.50
N SER A 112 3.48 -22.88 -11.39
CA SER A 112 4.55 -21.87 -11.33
C SER A 112 5.90 -22.46 -11.67
N LYS A 113 6.21 -23.66 -11.18
CA LYS A 113 7.44 -24.37 -11.50
C LYS A 113 7.60 -24.62 -13.00
N LYS A 114 6.55 -25.11 -13.66
CA LYS A 114 6.54 -25.33 -15.12
C LYS A 114 6.72 -24.02 -15.89
N PHE A 115 6.05 -22.97 -15.44
CA PHE A 115 6.14 -21.65 -16.05
C PHE A 115 7.55 -21.08 -15.89
N MET A 116 8.13 -21.11 -14.69
CA MET A 116 9.47 -20.58 -14.42
C MET A 116 10.60 -21.34 -15.14
N ALA A 117 10.38 -22.61 -15.49
CA ALA A 117 11.32 -23.36 -16.33
C ALA A 117 11.49 -22.79 -17.75
N THR A 118 10.58 -21.95 -18.19
CA THR A 118 10.63 -21.26 -19.49
C THR A 118 11.19 -19.84 -19.43
N VAL A 119 11.49 -19.35 -18.22
CA VAL A 119 11.95 -17.96 -18.00
C VAL A 119 13.46 -17.89 -17.99
N GLU A 120 14.04 -17.12 -18.92
CA GLU A 120 15.48 -16.92 -19.04
C GLU A 120 15.90 -15.55 -18.51
N ASN A 121 15.94 -15.41 -17.19
CA ASN A 121 16.45 -14.18 -16.55
C ASN A 121 17.30 -14.54 -15.32
N PRO A 122 18.61 -14.35 -15.35
CA PRO A 122 19.50 -14.77 -14.26
C PRO A 122 19.29 -14.01 -12.95
N LYS A 123 18.58 -12.88 -12.97
CA LYS A 123 18.22 -12.09 -11.79
C LYS A 123 16.98 -12.61 -11.07
N LEU A 124 16.17 -13.44 -11.72
CA LEU A 124 15.01 -14.08 -11.14
C LEU A 124 15.38 -15.46 -10.60
N LYS A 125 15.35 -15.63 -9.29
CA LYS A 125 15.71 -16.85 -8.61
C LYS A 125 14.46 -17.50 -8.03
N PHE A 126 14.01 -18.57 -8.65
CA PHE A 126 12.77 -19.26 -8.26
C PHE A 126 13.02 -20.41 -7.28
N PHE A 127 12.16 -20.51 -6.28
CA PHE A 127 12.12 -21.56 -5.27
C PHE A 127 10.70 -22.13 -5.18
N ASN A 128 10.61 -23.42 -5.46
CA ASN A 128 9.32 -24.15 -5.35
C ASN A 128 9.18 -24.71 -3.93
N ILE A 129 8.76 -23.87 -2.99
CA ILE A 129 8.60 -24.18 -1.56
C ILE A 129 7.29 -23.57 -1.03
#